data_ad4ec8bb8b3e7bf213ea456223aa0cff
#
_entry.id   ad4ec8bb8b3e7bf213ea456223aa0cff
#
_cell.length_a   1.000
_cell.length_b   1.000
_cell.length_c   1.000
_cell.angle_alpha   90.00
_cell.angle_beta   90.00
_cell.angle_gamma   90.00
#
_symmetry.space_group_name_H-M   'P 1'
#
loop_
_entity.id
_entity.type
_entity.pdbx_description
1 polymer ?
#
loop_
_entity_poly.entity_id
_entity_poly.type
_entity_poly.pdbx_seq_one_letter_code
_entity_poly.pdbx_strand_id
1 'polypeptide(L)'
;MSSKAARTRSEPVTLPRLGLAGTLRWIWTQLTSMSTALMLLLLLAVAAVPGSLVPQRRAGPEIVDQWIEDNPVWGPVLDALQFFDVYNSVWFSAIYLLLFVSLVGCVWPRAIQHAKALRQPPARTPRNLTRLPASGVVVLEEGGPSPEEAVARAQAWLRKRRYRVEHRPEAGGASVGAERGYLREIGNILFHVSLIGVLVFMAYGGMTKYGGQKIIVEGEGFANNLVAYDSFTPGTYFSADDLQPFSLTLNSFDAVFDRESETHYGQPLDYTAVMDVREGSGGELQRQILKVNQPLDIDGVRVYLVGNGYAPVVTIRDGAGDVAFQGPVVTRVFDQNYGSQATIKVPDARPDQLGFVGFFLPTAVEDEEGAAFSADPELLNPELQLNSYYGDLGLDTGRPQNVYVLDTASLTELNSRTNENGGIVLSPGQTYELPEGKGSISFDGVRRYVGLDIHYDPGKWGVGVFAGTALLGLAISLFVRRRRVWVRARTDDDGRTRVEYALLARGEEFGLHEEHVALRAAMEKWWPIVAATETADDAAAGAAPQSTPTTPETPAGPADARSGD
;
A
#
# COMPACT_ATOMS: atom_id res chain seq x y z
N MET A 1 -7.21 -16.74 75.47
CA MET A 1 -8.11 -17.55 74.63
C MET A 1 -7.83 -17.24 73.16
N SER A 2 -7.10 -18.14 72.57
CA SER A 2 -6.50 -17.96 71.20
C SER A 2 -7.51 -18.48 70.17
N SER A 3 -8.00 -17.60 69.26
CA SER A 3 -8.85 -17.97 68.13
C SER A 3 -7.97 -18.32 66.95
N LYS A 4 -7.88 -19.61 66.60
CA LYS A 4 -7.26 -20.13 65.37
C LYS A 4 -8.13 -19.74 64.18
N ALA A 5 -7.65 -18.83 63.36
CA ALA A 5 -8.17 -18.60 62.02
C ALA A 5 -7.86 -19.81 61.13
N ALA A 6 -8.87 -20.56 60.75
CA ALA A 6 -8.78 -21.65 59.78
C ALA A 6 -8.46 -21.08 58.39
N ARG A 7 -7.25 -21.32 57.87
CA ARG A 7 -6.90 -21.13 56.47
C ARG A 7 -7.66 -22.18 55.66
N THR A 8 -8.73 -21.76 54.98
CA THR A 8 -9.33 -22.55 53.89
C THR A 8 -8.30 -22.77 52.78
N ARG A 9 -7.77 -23.99 52.70
CA ARG A 9 -7.04 -24.45 51.54
C ARG A 9 -7.98 -24.37 50.33
N SER A 10 -7.69 -23.50 49.38
CA SER A 10 -8.32 -23.53 48.06
C SER A 10 -7.96 -24.87 47.40
N GLU A 11 -8.93 -25.72 47.16
CA GLU A 11 -8.77 -26.93 46.36
C GLU A 11 -8.23 -26.52 44.99
N PRO A 12 -7.25 -27.29 44.42
CA PRO A 12 -6.76 -27.01 43.08
C PRO A 12 -7.92 -27.19 42.11
N VAL A 13 -8.22 -26.12 41.36
CA VAL A 13 -9.21 -26.16 40.26
C VAL A 13 -8.69 -27.15 39.23
N THR A 14 -9.19 -28.38 39.23
CA THR A 14 -8.92 -29.36 38.19
C THR A 14 -9.65 -28.92 36.92
N LEU A 15 -8.90 -28.39 35.97
CA LEU A 15 -9.42 -28.06 34.64
C LEU A 15 -9.96 -29.34 33.97
N PRO A 16 -11.18 -29.33 33.43
CA PRO A 16 -11.73 -30.49 32.74
C PRO A 16 -10.87 -30.86 31.54
N ARG A 17 -10.57 -32.14 31.38
CA ARG A 17 -9.85 -32.65 30.19
C ARG A 17 -10.76 -32.44 28.97
N LEU A 18 -10.31 -31.55 28.07
CA LEU A 18 -11.02 -31.29 26.82
C LEU A 18 -10.83 -32.49 25.88
N GLY A 19 -11.90 -33.12 25.43
CA GLY A 19 -11.85 -34.06 24.30
C GLY A 19 -11.56 -33.32 22.99
N LEU A 20 -11.27 -34.07 21.89
CA LEU A 20 -10.94 -33.48 20.57
C LEU A 20 -11.89 -32.36 20.14
N ALA A 21 -13.19 -32.55 20.25
CA ALA A 21 -14.18 -31.52 19.92
C ALA A 21 -14.10 -30.28 20.83
N GLY A 22 -13.78 -30.47 22.12
CA GLY A 22 -13.58 -29.38 23.07
C GLY A 22 -12.31 -28.59 22.76
N THR A 23 -11.22 -29.26 22.38
CA THR A 23 -9.96 -28.63 21.98
C THR A 23 -10.13 -27.84 20.70
N LEU A 24 -10.78 -28.39 19.67
CA LEU A 24 -11.05 -27.69 18.41
C LEU A 24 -11.93 -26.44 18.64
N ARG A 25 -12.94 -26.55 19.50
CA ARG A 25 -13.79 -25.40 19.88
C ARG A 25 -12.99 -24.31 20.62
N TRP A 26 -12.07 -24.73 21.50
CA TRP A 26 -11.20 -23.80 22.20
C TRP A 26 -10.24 -23.10 21.25
N ILE A 27 -9.56 -23.84 20.35
CA ILE A 27 -8.67 -23.28 19.32
C ILE A 27 -9.45 -22.27 18.46
N TRP A 28 -10.64 -22.63 17.98
CA TRP A 28 -11.48 -21.74 17.20
C TRP A 28 -11.83 -20.44 17.96
N THR A 29 -12.21 -20.56 19.23
CA THR A 29 -12.54 -19.42 20.07
C THR A 29 -11.32 -18.52 20.30
N GLN A 30 -10.12 -19.09 20.47
CA GLN A 30 -8.89 -18.31 20.59
C GLN A 30 -8.54 -17.64 19.28
N LEU A 31 -8.56 -18.37 18.17
CA LEU A 31 -8.25 -17.84 16.84
C LEU A 31 -9.19 -16.69 16.43
N THR A 32 -10.47 -16.78 16.76
CA THR A 32 -11.48 -15.76 16.44
C THR A 32 -11.62 -14.70 17.54
N SER A 33 -10.67 -14.59 18.45
CA SER A 33 -10.66 -13.54 19.47
C SER A 33 -10.09 -12.24 18.90
N MET A 34 -10.57 -11.12 19.43
CA MET A 34 -10.11 -9.78 19.02
C MET A 34 -8.62 -9.56 19.34
N SER A 35 -8.14 -10.13 20.46
CA SER A 35 -6.73 -10.04 20.85
C SER A 35 -5.83 -10.80 19.88
N THR A 36 -6.26 -11.98 19.41
CA THR A 36 -5.52 -12.77 18.41
C THR A 36 -5.48 -12.06 17.08
N ALA A 37 -6.59 -11.46 16.63
CA ALA A 37 -6.62 -10.68 15.39
C ALA A 37 -5.64 -9.49 15.44
N LEU A 38 -5.59 -8.75 16.55
CA LEU A 38 -4.64 -7.65 16.73
C LEU A 38 -3.19 -8.14 16.80
N MET A 39 -2.94 -9.26 17.47
CA MET A 39 -1.61 -9.86 17.53
C MET A 39 -1.14 -10.32 16.14
N LEU A 40 -2.03 -10.97 15.36
CA LEU A 40 -1.72 -11.38 13.99
C LEU A 40 -1.48 -10.19 13.06
N LEU A 41 -2.22 -9.09 13.24
CA LEU A 41 -1.99 -7.85 12.50
C LEU A 41 -0.61 -7.25 12.83
N LEU A 42 -0.25 -7.22 14.12
CA LEU A 42 1.07 -6.77 14.55
C LEU A 42 2.17 -7.70 13.99
N LEU A 43 1.96 -9.00 14.05
CA LEU A 43 2.89 -9.99 13.52
C LEU A 43 3.07 -9.83 12.00
N LEU A 44 1.98 -9.58 11.27
CA LEU A 44 2.03 -9.31 9.82
C LEU A 44 2.84 -8.05 9.52
N ALA A 45 2.65 -6.98 10.31
CA ALA A 45 3.42 -5.74 10.15
C ALA A 45 4.92 -5.97 10.41
N VAL A 46 5.27 -6.71 11.46
CA VAL A 46 6.67 -7.08 11.75
C VAL A 46 7.24 -7.98 10.66
N ALA A 47 6.44 -8.93 10.17
CA ALA A 47 6.81 -9.83 9.09
C ALA A 47 7.08 -9.11 7.74
N ALA A 48 6.48 -7.95 7.52
CA ALA A 48 6.71 -7.13 6.32
C ALA A 48 8.03 -6.33 6.37
N VAL A 49 8.61 -6.09 7.54
CA VAL A 49 9.83 -5.29 7.70
C VAL A 49 11.01 -5.84 6.89
N PRO A 50 11.34 -7.14 6.92
CA PRO A 50 12.41 -7.69 6.09
C PRO A 50 12.21 -7.44 4.59
N GLY A 51 10.95 -7.47 4.11
CA GLY A 51 10.62 -7.19 2.71
C GLY A 51 10.93 -5.75 2.25
N SER A 52 11.12 -4.84 3.20
CA SER A 52 11.51 -3.45 2.93
C SER A 52 13.00 -3.18 3.14
N LEU A 53 13.69 -4.02 3.91
CA LEU A 53 15.11 -3.84 4.26
C LEU A 53 16.05 -4.66 3.38
N VAL A 54 15.58 -5.82 2.90
CA VAL A 54 16.38 -6.77 2.11
C VAL A 54 15.94 -6.65 0.64
N PRO A 55 16.88 -6.71 -0.33
CA PRO A 55 16.51 -6.68 -1.74
C PRO A 55 15.56 -7.84 -2.06
N GLN A 56 14.52 -7.55 -2.84
CA GLN A 56 13.51 -8.54 -3.21
C GLN A 56 13.71 -9.00 -4.65
N ARG A 57 13.65 -10.31 -4.93
CA ARG A 57 13.83 -10.89 -6.28
C ARG A 57 12.92 -10.28 -7.33
N ARG A 58 11.75 -9.80 -6.94
CA ARG A 58 10.82 -9.11 -7.84
C ARG A 58 11.31 -7.76 -8.33
N ALA A 59 12.12 -7.07 -7.53
CA ALA A 59 12.65 -5.74 -7.88
C ALA A 59 13.90 -5.85 -8.75
N GLY A 60 14.70 -6.92 -8.57
CA GLY A 60 15.90 -7.18 -9.35
C GLY A 60 16.55 -8.51 -8.90
N PRO A 61 16.35 -9.59 -9.65
CA PRO A 61 16.97 -10.88 -9.31
C PRO A 61 18.50 -10.79 -9.21
N GLU A 62 19.12 -10.03 -10.12
CA GLU A 62 20.58 -9.82 -10.17
C GLU A 62 21.13 -9.14 -8.91
N ILE A 63 20.37 -8.20 -8.32
CA ILE A 63 20.76 -7.53 -7.08
C ILE A 63 20.77 -8.52 -5.92
N VAL A 64 19.82 -9.46 -5.92
CA VAL A 64 19.74 -10.50 -4.88
C VAL A 64 20.88 -11.50 -5.04
N ASP A 65 21.17 -11.93 -6.26
CA ASP A 65 22.25 -12.88 -6.54
C ASP A 65 23.59 -12.27 -6.16
N GLN A 66 23.87 -11.02 -6.53
CA GLN A 66 25.05 -10.30 -6.10
C GLN A 66 25.11 -10.13 -4.57
N TRP A 67 23.99 -9.81 -3.92
CA TRP A 67 23.95 -9.71 -2.46
C TRP A 67 24.28 -11.04 -1.76
N ILE A 68 23.83 -12.17 -2.32
CA ILE A 68 24.13 -13.50 -1.82
C ILE A 68 25.63 -13.81 -1.99
N GLU A 69 26.22 -13.45 -3.13
CA GLU A 69 27.66 -13.62 -3.39
C GLU A 69 28.51 -12.77 -2.44
N ASP A 70 28.13 -11.52 -2.21
CA ASP A 70 28.81 -10.61 -1.29
C ASP A 70 28.68 -11.04 0.18
N ASN A 71 27.66 -11.86 0.51
CA ASN A 71 27.37 -12.34 1.87
C ASN A 71 27.32 -13.88 1.96
N PRO A 72 28.44 -14.58 1.80
CA PRO A 72 28.44 -16.06 1.65
C PRO A 72 27.94 -16.83 2.86
N VAL A 73 27.92 -16.22 4.06
CA VAL A 73 27.40 -16.86 5.30
C VAL A 73 25.90 -16.62 5.45
N TRP A 74 25.46 -15.37 5.33
CA TRP A 74 24.06 -15.00 5.57
C TRP A 74 23.18 -15.13 4.32
N GLY A 75 23.74 -14.99 3.14
CA GLY A 75 23.00 -15.09 1.87
C GLY A 75 22.20 -16.38 1.75
N PRO A 76 22.84 -17.56 1.82
CA PRO A 76 22.14 -18.85 1.73
C PRO A 76 21.12 -19.07 2.86
N VAL A 77 21.39 -18.56 4.08
CA VAL A 77 20.46 -18.69 5.22
C VAL A 77 19.21 -17.85 5.01
N LEU A 78 19.37 -16.60 4.58
CA LEU A 78 18.23 -15.71 4.30
C LEU A 78 17.42 -16.20 3.11
N ASP A 79 18.08 -16.78 2.11
CA ASP A 79 17.42 -17.37 0.96
C ASP A 79 16.58 -18.60 1.34
N ALA A 80 17.14 -19.51 2.13
CA ALA A 80 16.42 -20.68 2.64
C ALA A 80 15.20 -20.27 3.51
N LEU A 81 15.27 -19.13 4.21
CA LEU A 81 14.19 -18.56 4.99
C LEU A 81 13.24 -17.68 4.15
N GLN A 82 13.46 -17.57 2.84
CA GLN A 82 12.64 -16.80 1.89
C GLN A 82 12.59 -15.28 2.18
N PHE A 83 13.68 -14.71 2.73
CA PHE A 83 13.74 -13.26 3.02
C PHE A 83 13.91 -12.41 1.76
N PHE A 84 14.37 -12.97 0.65
CA PHE A 84 14.44 -12.31 -0.66
C PHE A 84 13.12 -12.40 -1.45
N ASP A 85 12.10 -13.08 -0.90
CA ASP A 85 10.76 -13.18 -1.46
C ASP A 85 9.69 -13.20 -0.35
N VAL A 86 9.77 -12.22 0.55
CA VAL A 86 9.00 -12.15 1.80
C VAL A 86 7.50 -12.29 1.57
N TYR A 87 6.96 -11.52 0.64
CA TYR A 87 5.50 -11.45 0.41
C TYR A 87 4.91 -12.72 -0.22
N ASN A 88 5.75 -13.58 -0.81
CA ASN A 88 5.35 -14.90 -1.34
C ASN A 88 5.78 -16.04 -0.40
N SER A 89 6.48 -15.73 0.68
CA SER A 89 6.96 -16.77 1.61
C SER A 89 5.83 -17.56 2.26
N VAL A 90 6.12 -18.82 2.58
CA VAL A 90 5.15 -19.72 3.24
C VAL A 90 4.70 -19.15 4.60
N TRP A 91 5.64 -18.59 5.36
CA TRP A 91 5.35 -18.04 6.69
C TRP A 91 4.53 -16.74 6.62
N PHE A 92 4.79 -15.85 5.67
CA PHE A 92 3.99 -14.64 5.48
C PHE A 92 2.57 -14.99 5.04
N SER A 93 2.43 -15.91 4.09
CA SER A 93 1.13 -16.42 3.63
C SER A 93 0.35 -17.09 4.76
N ALA A 94 1.02 -17.85 5.64
CA ALA A 94 0.37 -18.48 6.80
C ALA A 94 -0.17 -17.42 7.79
N ILE A 95 0.60 -16.37 8.10
CA ILE A 95 0.16 -15.26 8.97
C ILE A 95 -1.05 -14.55 8.33
N TYR A 96 -1.00 -14.28 7.04
CA TYR A 96 -2.06 -13.64 6.29
C TYR A 96 -3.35 -14.47 6.31
N LEU A 97 -3.27 -15.77 6.06
CA LEU A 97 -4.43 -16.67 6.08
C LEU A 97 -5.03 -16.79 7.50
N LEU A 98 -4.18 -16.88 8.53
CA LEU A 98 -4.64 -16.89 9.92
C LEU A 98 -5.35 -15.59 10.29
N LEU A 99 -4.82 -14.43 9.85
CA LEU A 99 -5.46 -13.13 10.06
C LEU A 99 -6.81 -13.07 9.36
N PHE A 100 -6.90 -13.55 8.12
CA PHE A 100 -8.15 -13.60 7.36
C PHE A 100 -9.21 -14.44 8.08
N VAL A 101 -8.87 -15.66 8.50
CA VAL A 101 -9.77 -16.55 9.26
C VAL A 101 -10.19 -15.91 10.58
N SER A 102 -9.24 -15.31 11.31
CA SER A 102 -9.51 -14.61 12.56
C SER A 102 -10.47 -13.44 12.37
N LEU A 103 -10.26 -12.64 11.33
CA LEU A 103 -11.11 -11.48 11.02
C LEU A 103 -12.55 -11.91 10.68
N VAL A 104 -12.71 -12.89 9.77
CA VAL A 104 -14.03 -13.45 9.43
C VAL A 104 -14.74 -14.00 10.66
N GLY A 105 -14.01 -14.79 11.47
CA GLY A 105 -14.53 -15.39 12.68
C GLY A 105 -14.94 -14.38 13.77
N CYS A 106 -14.27 -13.22 13.83
CA CYS A 106 -14.63 -12.12 14.73
C CYS A 106 -15.83 -11.30 14.23
N VAL A 107 -15.91 -11.05 12.94
CA VAL A 107 -16.92 -10.16 12.33
C VAL A 107 -18.28 -10.85 12.25
N TRP A 108 -18.31 -12.10 11.85
CA TRP A 108 -19.54 -12.85 11.59
C TRP A 108 -20.52 -12.91 12.79
N PRO A 109 -20.10 -13.30 14.01
CA PRO A 109 -21.00 -13.32 15.18
C PRO A 109 -21.51 -11.93 15.55
N ARG A 110 -20.67 -10.90 15.41
CA ARG A 110 -21.05 -9.51 15.69
C ARG A 110 -22.09 -9.00 14.69
N ALA A 111 -21.91 -9.30 13.40
CA ALA A 111 -22.87 -8.95 12.37
C ALA A 111 -24.25 -9.58 12.64
N ILE A 112 -24.30 -10.86 13.03
CA ILE A 112 -25.54 -11.55 13.42
C ILE A 112 -26.18 -10.92 14.66
N GLN A 113 -25.38 -10.64 15.69
CA GLN A 113 -25.88 -10.01 16.93
C GLN A 113 -26.45 -8.61 16.64
N HIS A 114 -25.79 -7.84 15.80
CA HIS A 114 -26.26 -6.52 15.41
C HIS A 114 -27.54 -6.61 14.56
N ALA A 115 -27.61 -7.51 13.59
CA ALA A 115 -28.83 -7.75 12.81
C ALA A 115 -30.02 -8.13 13.68
N LYS A 116 -29.80 -8.92 14.75
CA LYS A 116 -30.81 -9.21 15.74
C LYS A 116 -31.20 -7.97 16.57
N ALA A 117 -30.20 -7.17 16.99
CA ALA A 117 -30.44 -5.95 17.77
C ALA A 117 -31.22 -4.88 16.98
N LEU A 118 -31.05 -4.80 15.66
CA LEU A 118 -31.83 -3.92 14.80
C LEU A 118 -33.33 -4.26 14.79
N ARG A 119 -33.68 -5.54 14.99
CA ARG A 119 -35.08 -6.02 15.00
C ARG A 119 -35.71 -5.94 16.38
N GLN A 120 -34.91 -5.85 17.45
CA GLN A 120 -35.38 -5.75 18.80
C GLN A 120 -35.83 -4.33 19.15
N PRO A 121 -36.88 -4.17 19.99
CA PRO A 121 -37.26 -2.86 20.50
C PRO A 121 -36.16 -2.25 21.39
N PRO A 122 -36.16 -0.92 21.57
CA PRO A 122 -35.23 -0.25 22.49
C PRO A 122 -35.19 -0.88 23.88
N ALA A 123 -34.04 -0.74 24.55
CA ALA A 123 -33.81 -1.36 25.87
C ALA A 123 -34.86 -0.94 26.87
N ARG A 124 -35.26 -1.90 27.75
CA ARG A 124 -36.19 -1.65 28.84
C ARG A 124 -35.65 -0.59 29.79
N THR A 125 -36.54 0.19 30.39
CA THR A 125 -36.21 1.19 31.40
C THR A 125 -35.56 0.52 32.60
N PRO A 126 -34.35 0.93 33.04
CA PRO A 126 -33.70 0.42 34.25
C PRO A 126 -34.52 0.65 35.49
N ARG A 127 -34.38 -0.23 36.48
CA ARG A 127 -35.10 -0.06 37.76
C ARG A 127 -34.73 1.25 38.46
N ASN A 128 -33.44 1.63 38.46
CA ASN A 128 -32.92 2.83 39.10
C ASN A 128 -32.32 3.74 38.05
N LEU A 129 -33.06 4.74 37.61
CA LEU A 129 -32.59 5.74 36.63
C LEU A 129 -31.60 6.72 37.25
N THR A 130 -31.74 7.06 38.52
CA THR A 130 -30.85 8.01 39.24
C THR A 130 -29.42 7.54 39.44
N ARG A 131 -29.10 6.30 39.11
CA ARG A 131 -27.71 5.79 39.11
C ARG A 131 -26.97 6.03 37.79
N LEU A 132 -27.65 6.55 36.77
CA LEU A 132 -27.05 6.84 35.49
C LEU A 132 -26.42 8.23 35.50
N PRO A 133 -25.31 8.44 34.74
CA PRO A 133 -24.50 9.66 34.84
C PRO A 133 -25.29 10.95 34.55
N ALA A 134 -26.19 10.92 33.56
CA ALA A 134 -27.05 12.05 33.23
C ALA A 134 -28.49 11.67 33.55
N SER A 135 -28.94 11.99 34.76
CA SER A 135 -30.29 11.65 35.24
C SER A 135 -30.91 12.79 36.07
N GLY A 136 -32.22 12.82 36.08
CA GLY A 136 -32.98 13.79 36.87
C GLY A 136 -34.35 13.29 37.23
N VAL A 137 -34.95 13.94 38.25
CA VAL A 137 -36.29 13.71 38.73
C VAL A 137 -37.03 15.03 38.77
N VAL A 138 -38.24 15.05 38.25
CA VAL A 138 -39.15 16.23 38.26
C VAL A 138 -40.46 15.81 38.85
N VAL A 139 -40.97 16.59 39.81
CA VAL A 139 -42.30 16.42 40.39
C VAL A 139 -43.19 17.53 39.84
N LEU A 140 -44.32 17.15 39.26
CA LEU A 140 -45.31 18.03 38.70
C LEU A 140 -46.31 18.54 39.72
N GLU A 141 -46.93 19.67 39.46
CA GLU A 141 -47.97 20.24 40.34
C GLU A 141 -49.18 19.31 40.47
N GLU A 142 -49.91 19.46 41.57
CA GLU A 142 -51.17 18.76 41.82
C GLU A 142 -52.21 19.12 40.76
N GLY A 143 -52.88 18.12 40.16
CA GLY A 143 -53.79 18.33 39.03
C GLY A 143 -53.07 18.41 37.67
N GLY A 144 -51.75 18.17 37.62
CA GLY A 144 -50.98 18.04 36.38
C GLY A 144 -51.33 16.80 35.55
N PRO A 145 -50.62 16.54 34.45
CA PRO A 145 -50.90 15.43 33.55
C PRO A 145 -50.73 14.07 34.25
N SER A 146 -51.50 13.08 33.83
CA SER A 146 -51.32 11.71 34.24
C SER A 146 -49.94 11.17 33.86
N PRO A 147 -49.41 10.13 34.52
CA PRO A 147 -48.14 9.50 34.14
C PRO A 147 -48.11 9.07 32.69
N GLU A 148 -49.21 8.56 32.14
CA GLU A 148 -49.35 8.15 30.75
C GLU A 148 -49.22 9.32 29.77
N GLU A 149 -49.86 10.46 30.07
CA GLU A 149 -49.80 11.68 29.28
C GLU A 149 -48.39 12.30 29.30
N ALA A 150 -47.74 12.27 30.47
CA ALA A 150 -46.37 12.75 30.61
C ALA A 150 -45.38 11.93 29.74
N VAL A 151 -45.50 10.60 29.82
CA VAL A 151 -44.66 9.71 28.97
C VAL A 151 -44.99 9.84 27.49
N ALA A 152 -46.28 9.97 27.12
CA ALA A 152 -46.70 10.16 25.72
C ALA A 152 -46.09 11.44 25.12
N ARG A 153 -46.04 12.55 25.88
CA ARG A 153 -45.43 13.80 25.44
C ARG A 153 -43.91 13.70 25.30
N ALA A 154 -43.25 13.05 26.23
CA ALA A 154 -41.82 12.74 26.14
C ALA A 154 -41.50 11.84 24.91
N GLN A 155 -42.35 10.84 24.66
CA GLN A 155 -42.26 9.97 23.48
C GLN A 155 -42.37 10.76 22.17
N ALA A 156 -43.32 11.69 22.06
CA ALA A 156 -43.49 12.54 20.88
C ALA A 156 -42.24 13.41 20.61
N TRP A 157 -41.67 13.98 21.66
CA TRP A 157 -40.46 14.78 21.60
C TRP A 157 -39.23 13.96 21.11
N LEU A 158 -39.07 12.74 21.67
CA LEU A 158 -38.01 11.83 21.28
C LEU A 158 -38.15 11.34 19.82
N ARG A 159 -39.37 11.04 19.35
CA ARG A 159 -39.65 10.72 17.95
C ARG A 159 -39.27 11.85 16.99
N LYS A 160 -39.60 13.10 17.32
CA LYS A 160 -39.24 14.29 16.54
C LYS A 160 -37.73 14.45 16.40
N ARG A 161 -36.94 13.95 17.38
CA ARG A 161 -35.47 13.94 17.38
C ARG A 161 -34.87 12.66 16.78
N ARG A 162 -35.67 11.91 15.99
CA ARG A 162 -35.29 10.69 15.30
C ARG A 162 -34.82 9.55 16.21
N TYR A 163 -35.34 9.48 17.46
CA TYR A 163 -35.20 8.32 18.30
C TYR A 163 -36.19 7.25 17.88
N ARG A 164 -35.73 5.97 17.89
CA ARG A 164 -36.61 4.83 17.91
C ARG A 164 -37.13 4.67 19.35
N VAL A 165 -38.45 4.65 19.55
CA VAL A 165 -39.07 4.69 20.87
C VAL A 165 -39.98 3.50 21.09
N GLU A 166 -40.02 3.05 22.33
CA GLU A 166 -40.89 1.96 22.80
C GLU A 166 -41.57 2.39 24.08
N HIS A 167 -42.89 2.46 24.06
CA HIS A 167 -43.73 2.74 25.23
C HIS A 167 -44.01 1.44 25.98
N ARG A 168 -43.95 1.48 27.31
CA ARG A 168 -44.24 0.33 28.16
C ARG A 168 -45.07 0.76 29.38
N PRO A 169 -46.22 0.10 29.64
CA PRO A 169 -46.94 0.29 30.88
C PRO A 169 -46.12 -0.28 32.05
N GLU A 170 -46.16 0.40 33.18
CA GLU A 170 -45.54 -0.03 34.45
C GLU A 170 -46.57 0.04 35.58
N ALA A 171 -46.31 -0.67 36.69
CA ALA A 171 -47.18 -0.59 37.88
C ALA A 171 -47.19 0.85 38.44
N GLY A 172 -48.34 1.48 38.45
CA GLY A 172 -48.52 2.87 38.90
C GLY A 172 -48.07 3.95 37.92
N GLY A 173 -47.93 3.62 36.61
CA GLY A 173 -47.57 4.58 35.61
C GLY A 173 -47.08 3.99 34.30
N ALA A 174 -46.22 4.71 33.60
CA ALA A 174 -45.69 4.31 32.30
C ALA A 174 -44.20 4.66 32.15
N SER A 175 -43.56 4.05 31.16
CA SER A 175 -42.20 4.41 30.77
C SER A 175 -41.99 4.38 29.24
N VAL A 176 -41.02 5.13 28.76
CA VAL A 176 -40.55 5.10 27.39
C VAL A 176 -39.04 4.86 27.36
N GLY A 177 -38.64 3.88 26.60
CA GLY A 177 -37.26 3.65 26.24
C GLY A 177 -37.00 4.15 24.81
N ALA A 178 -35.94 4.92 24.62
CA ALA A 178 -35.60 5.50 23.33
C ALA A 178 -34.13 5.24 22.99
N GLU A 179 -33.85 4.96 21.72
CA GLU A 179 -32.49 4.71 21.25
C GLU A 179 -32.28 5.31 19.85
N ARG A 180 -31.14 5.94 19.62
CA ARG A 180 -30.69 6.39 18.29
C ARG A 180 -29.25 6.07 18.05
N GLY A 181 -28.80 6.18 16.78
CA GLY A 181 -27.41 5.98 16.41
C GLY A 181 -27.05 4.53 16.04
N TYR A 182 -28.03 3.73 15.63
CA TYR A 182 -27.79 2.36 15.13
C TYR A 182 -26.82 2.30 13.95
N LEU A 183 -26.69 3.38 13.15
CA LEU A 183 -25.76 3.49 12.04
C LEU A 183 -24.30 3.33 12.47
N ARG A 184 -23.96 3.65 13.73
CA ARG A 184 -22.61 3.43 14.28
C ARG A 184 -22.16 1.97 14.16
N GLU A 185 -23.03 1.04 14.57
CA GLU A 185 -22.73 -0.39 14.50
C GLU A 185 -22.72 -0.90 13.05
N ILE A 186 -23.59 -0.33 12.20
CA ILE A 186 -23.57 -0.63 10.74
C ILE A 186 -22.26 -0.15 10.16
N GLY A 187 -21.80 1.06 10.47
CA GLY A 187 -20.51 1.57 10.03
C GLY A 187 -19.34 0.69 10.48
N ASN A 188 -19.37 0.23 11.74
CA ASN A 188 -18.35 -0.68 12.26
C ASN A 188 -18.34 -2.04 11.53
N ILE A 189 -19.49 -2.60 11.23
CA ILE A 189 -19.60 -3.85 10.46
C ILE A 189 -19.13 -3.62 9.01
N LEU A 190 -19.59 -2.53 8.39
CA LEU A 190 -19.19 -2.16 7.04
C LEU A 190 -17.66 -2.04 6.93
N PHE A 191 -17.03 -1.35 7.89
CA PHE A 191 -15.56 -1.25 7.97
C PHE A 191 -14.89 -2.62 7.96
N HIS A 192 -15.30 -3.52 8.85
CA HIS A 192 -14.66 -4.83 8.95
C HIS A 192 -14.94 -5.75 7.76
N VAL A 193 -16.17 -5.73 7.21
CA VAL A 193 -16.51 -6.49 6.00
C VAL A 193 -15.71 -5.96 4.81
N SER A 194 -15.53 -4.65 4.73
CA SER A 194 -14.70 -4.04 3.68
C SER A 194 -13.23 -4.44 3.81
N LEU A 195 -12.69 -4.54 5.03
CA LEU A 195 -11.33 -5.08 5.23
C LEU A 195 -11.20 -6.52 4.72
N ILE A 196 -12.21 -7.36 4.95
CA ILE A 196 -12.25 -8.72 4.37
C ILE A 196 -12.25 -8.63 2.84
N GLY A 197 -13.03 -7.72 2.26
CA GLY A 197 -13.05 -7.47 0.81
C GLY A 197 -11.67 -7.04 0.27
N VAL A 198 -10.99 -6.10 0.95
CA VAL A 198 -9.61 -5.71 0.60
C VAL A 198 -8.68 -6.92 0.58
N LEU A 199 -8.69 -7.74 1.63
CA LEU A 199 -7.85 -8.94 1.71
C LEU A 199 -8.15 -9.94 0.58
N VAL A 200 -9.43 -10.17 0.28
CA VAL A 200 -9.85 -11.08 -0.81
C VAL A 200 -9.33 -10.58 -2.17
N PHE A 201 -9.52 -9.28 -2.46
CA PHE A 201 -9.09 -8.73 -3.76
C PHE A 201 -7.58 -8.55 -3.85
N MET A 202 -6.86 -8.33 -2.74
CA MET A 202 -5.39 -8.40 -2.71
C MET A 202 -4.91 -9.82 -3.01
N ALA A 203 -5.52 -10.84 -2.41
CA ALA A 203 -5.17 -12.23 -2.70
C ALA A 203 -5.50 -12.58 -4.16
N TYR A 204 -6.68 -12.21 -4.64
CA TYR A 204 -7.08 -12.42 -6.03
C TYR A 204 -6.10 -11.77 -7.00
N GLY A 205 -5.78 -10.47 -6.81
CA GLY A 205 -4.79 -9.77 -7.63
C GLY A 205 -3.41 -10.45 -7.53
N GLY A 206 -2.94 -10.81 -6.32
CA GLY A 206 -1.68 -11.51 -6.15
C GLY A 206 -1.58 -12.85 -6.90
N MET A 207 -2.70 -13.54 -7.03
CA MET A 207 -2.78 -14.84 -7.71
C MET A 207 -2.88 -14.73 -9.24
N THR A 208 -3.55 -13.70 -9.76
CA THR A 208 -3.92 -13.60 -11.18
C THR A 208 -3.18 -12.49 -11.94
N LYS A 209 -2.48 -11.60 -11.24
CA LYS A 209 -1.70 -10.54 -11.88
C LYS A 209 -0.52 -11.07 -12.66
N TYR A 210 -0.03 -10.26 -13.58
CA TYR A 210 1.29 -10.42 -14.14
C TYR A 210 2.01 -9.07 -14.24
N GLY A 211 3.33 -9.13 -14.31
CA GLY A 211 4.20 -8.00 -14.61
C GLY A 211 5.38 -8.47 -15.43
N GLY A 212 5.89 -7.61 -16.29
CA GLY A 212 7.06 -7.90 -17.08
C GLY A 212 7.75 -6.64 -17.56
N GLN A 213 9.03 -6.78 -17.87
CA GLN A 213 9.85 -5.70 -18.39
C GLN A 213 10.22 -5.98 -19.83
N LYS A 214 10.31 -4.91 -20.62
CA LYS A 214 10.74 -4.97 -22.00
C LYS A 214 11.51 -3.71 -22.37
N ILE A 215 12.65 -3.90 -23.00
CA ILE A 215 13.40 -2.82 -23.64
C ILE A 215 13.03 -2.82 -25.13
N ILE A 216 12.72 -1.66 -25.67
CA ILE A 216 12.35 -1.47 -27.08
C ILE A 216 13.17 -0.34 -27.65
N VAL A 217 13.81 -0.59 -28.79
CA VAL A 217 14.55 0.42 -29.54
C VAL A 217 13.62 1.13 -30.52
N GLU A 218 13.91 2.37 -30.88
CA GLU A 218 13.16 3.12 -31.89
C GLU A 218 13.05 2.35 -33.22
N GLY A 219 11.81 2.24 -33.70
CA GLY A 219 11.44 1.45 -34.87
C GLY A 219 11.13 0.00 -34.59
N GLU A 220 11.33 -0.49 -33.35
CA GLU A 220 11.00 -1.86 -32.97
C GLU A 220 9.61 -1.95 -32.32
N GLY A 221 9.01 -3.13 -32.41
CA GLY A 221 7.70 -3.45 -31.86
C GLY A 221 7.76 -4.52 -30.79
N PHE A 222 6.72 -4.53 -29.95
CA PHE A 222 6.46 -5.53 -28.93
C PHE A 222 5.03 -6.03 -29.09
N ALA A 223 4.84 -7.33 -29.04
CA ALA A 223 3.52 -7.95 -28.90
C ALA A 223 3.43 -8.61 -27.53
N ASN A 224 2.28 -8.46 -26.85
CA ASN A 224 2.08 -8.99 -25.51
C ASN A 224 1.95 -10.52 -25.52
N ASN A 225 3.09 -11.19 -25.55
CA ASN A 225 3.23 -12.63 -25.41
C ASN A 225 4.43 -12.97 -24.52
N LEU A 226 4.46 -14.16 -23.92
CA LEU A 226 5.48 -14.54 -22.93
C LEU A 226 6.91 -14.46 -23.44
N VAL A 227 7.14 -14.79 -24.71
CA VAL A 227 8.48 -14.87 -25.32
C VAL A 227 9.05 -13.48 -25.60
N ALA A 228 8.19 -12.47 -25.72
CA ALA A 228 8.62 -11.11 -26.05
C ALA A 228 9.15 -10.32 -24.86
N TYR A 229 8.91 -10.75 -23.64
CA TYR A 229 9.39 -10.12 -22.42
C TYR A 229 10.86 -10.43 -22.14
N ASP A 230 11.61 -9.43 -21.70
CA ASP A 230 13.00 -9.61 -21.21
C ASP A 230 12.99 -10.19 -19.78
N SER A 231 11.99 -9.81 -18.97
CA SER A 231 11.72 -10.37 -17.63
C SER A 231 10.21 -10.47 -17.42
N PHE A 232 9.74 -11.59 -16.86
CA PHE A 232 8.32 -11.83 -16.63
C PHE A 232 8.07 -12.46 -15.26
N THR A 233 7.13 -11.88 -14.51
CA THR A 233 6.74 -12.35 -13.18
C THR A 233 5.23 -12.60 -13.13
N PRO A 234 4.80 -13.86 -13.25
CA PRO A 234 3.38 -14.22 -13.17
C PRO A 234 2.88 -14.32 -11.73
N GLY A 235 1.58 -14.16 -11.54
CA GLY A 235 0.88 -14.63 -10.34
C GLY A 235 0.77 -16.15 -10.29
N THR A 236 0.42 -16.70 -9.12
CA THR A 236 0.42 -18.18 -8.90
C THR A 236 -0.55 -18.95 -9.81
N TYR A 237 -1.66 -18.34 -10.20
CA TYR A 237 -2.68 -18.94 -11.08
C TYR A 237 -2.75 -18.28 -12.45
N PHE A 238 -1.70 -17.55 -12.83
CA PHE A 238 -1.59 -16.98 -14.16
C PHE A 238 -1.49 -18.08 -15.23
N SER A 239 -2.19 -17.90 -16.34
CA SER A 239 -2.08 -18.69 -17.57
C SER A 239 -1.68 -17.80 -18.75
N ALA A 240 -1.02 -18.34 -19.75
CA ALA A 240 -0.68 -17.59 -20.96
C ALA A 240 -1.93 -17.06 -21.70
N ASP A 241 -3.08 -17.72 -21.53
CA ASP A 241 -4.37 -17.29 -22.08
C ASP A 241 -4.93 -16.03 -21.37
N ASP A 242 -4.38 -15.66 -20.20
CA ASP A 242 -4.78 -14.45 -19.47
C ASP A 242 -4.11 -13.17 -20.01
N LEU A 243 -3.15 -13.29 -20.94
CA LEU A 243 -2.52 -12.14 -21.57
C LEU A 243 -3.52 -11.41 -22.47
N GLN A 244 -3.71 -10.11 -22.19
CA GLN A 244 -4.51 -9.25 -23.06
C GLN A 244 -3.77 -9.04 -24.38
N PRO A 245 -4.40 -9.33 -25.53
CA PRO A 245 -3.75 -9.18 -26.82
C PRO A 245 -3.59 -7.71 -27.18
N PHE A 246 -2.36 -7.23 -27.26
CA PHE A 246 -2.02 -5.92 -27.80
C PHE A 246 -0.62 -5.93 -28.41
N SER A 247 -0.34 -4.94 -29.23
CA SER A 247 1.03 -4.64 -29.70
C SER A 247 1.30 -3.16 -29.61
N LEU A 248 2.57 -2.82 -29.44
CA LEU A 248 3.04 -1.45 -29.44
C LEU A 248 4.36 -1.36 -30.21
N THR A 249 4.62 -0.19 -30.81
CA THR A 249 5.86 0.11 -31.53
C THR A 249 6.35 1.47 -31.07
N LEU A 250 7.63 1.57 -30.75
CA LEU A 250 8.26 2.86 -30.41
C LEU A 250 8.62 3.60 -31.70
N ASN A 251 7.92 4.71 -31.99
CA ASN A 251 8.23 5.53 -33.17
C ASN A 251 9.40 6.47 -32.93
N SER A 252 9.38 7.20 -31.81
CA SER A 252 10.45 8.09 -31.40
C SER A 252 10.46 8.25 -29.89
N PHE A 253 11.63 8.61 -29.38
CA PHE A 253 11.82 8.97 -27.98
C PHE A 253 12.63 10.25 -27.88
N ASP A 254 12.08 11.24 -27.17
CA ASP A 254 12.72 12.51 -26.92
C ASP A 254 12.99 12.69 -25.42
N ALA A 255 14.19 13.17 -25.12
CA ALA A 255 14.59 13.58 -23.77
C ALA A 255 15.00 15.04 -23.82
N VAL A 256 14.40 15.86 -22.98
CA VAL A 256 14.71 17.29 -22.85
C VAL A 256 15.53 17.49 -21.58
N PHE A 257 16.66 18.15 -21.71
CA PHE A 257 17.57 18.43 -20.59
C PHE A 257 17.60 19.92 -20.27
N ASP A 258 17.85 20.24 -19.00
CA ASP A 258 18.01 21.63 -18.53
C ASP A 258 19.31 22.23 -19.10
N ARG A 259 19.16 23.34 -19.83
CA ARG A 259 20.27 24.08 -20.45
C ARG A 259 20.41 25.50 -19.91
N GLU A 260 19.50 25.91 -19.00
CA GLU A 260 19.43 27.29 -18.50
C GLU A 260 19.96 27.42 -17.08
N SER A 261 19.81 26.39 -16.25
CA SER A 261 20.19 26.42 -14.85
C SER A 261 21.68 26.09 -14.65
N GLU A 262 22.42 26.95 -13.94
CA GLU A 262 23.82 26.66 -13.58
C GLU A 262 23.96 25.47 -12.60
N THR A 263 22.95 25.22 -11.76
CA THR A 263 22.98 24.17 -10.74
C THR A 263 22.39 22.83 -11.18
N HIS A 264 21.58 22.83 -12.25
CA HIS A 264 20.88 21.65 -12.75
C HIS A 264 21.15 21.39 -14.23
N TYR A 265 22.18 22.01 -14.78
CA TYR A 265 22.58 21.83 -16.17
C TYR A 265 22.76 20.35 -16.52
N GLY A 266 22.16 19.91 -17.62
CA GLY A 266 22.17 18.51 -18.04
C GLY A 266 21.18 17.58 -17.34
N GLN A 267 20.43 18.06 -16.35
CA GLN A 267 19.39 17.23 -15.74
C GLN A 267 18.16 17.09 -16.64
N PRO A 268 17.52 15.91 -16.66
CA PRO A 268 16.36 15.68 -17.51
C PRO A 268 15.13 16.45 -16.99
N LEU A 269 14.47 17.17 -17.89
CA LEU A 269 13.22 17.90 -17.63
C LEU A 269 11.99 17.13 -18.10
N ASP A 270 12.07 16.44 -19.22
CA ASP A 270 10.95 15.68 -19.79
C ASP A 270 11.43 14.49 -20.59
N TYR A 271 10.65 13.42 -20.56
CA TYR A 271 10.82 12.23 -21.35
C TYR A 271 9.51 11.92 -22.08
N THR A 272 9.57 11.87 -23.40
CA THR A 272 8.40 11.64 -24.25
C THR A 272 8.66 10.50 -25.23
N ALA A 273 7.94 9.38 -25.07
CA ALA A 273 7.92 8.28 -26.03
C ALA A 273 6.65 8.34 -26.87
N VAL A 274 6.80 8.39 -28.18
CA VAL A 274 5.69 8.30 -29.13
C VAL A 274 5.51 6.85 -29.53
N MET A 275 4.35 6.28 -29.12
CA MET A 275 4.03 4.87 -29.29
C MET A 275 2.88 4.69 -30.28
N ASP A 276 3.01 3.78 -31.24
CA ASP A 276 1.88 3.28 -32.00
C ASP A 276 1.34 2.02 -31.30
N VAL A 277 0.12 2.09 -30.81
CA VAL A 277 -0.55 1.05 -30.01
C VAL A 277 -1.69 0.43 -30.80
N ARG A 278 -1.82 -0.90 -30.75
CA ARG A 278 -2.94 -1.64 -31.32
C ARG A 278 -3.52 -2.54 -30.25
N GLU A 279 -4.80 -2.35 -29.92
CA GLU A 279 -5.56 -3.18 -28.99
C GLU A 279 -6.19 -4.36 -29.72
N GLY A 280 -6.03 -5.57 -29.18
CA GLY A 280 -6.53 -6.80 -29.78
C GLY A 280 -5.83 -7.18 -31.10
N SER A 281 -6.20 -8.31 -31.67
CA SER A 281 -5.62 -8.84 -32.91
C SER A 281 -6.06 -8.11 -34.20
N GLY A 282 -7.08 -7.25 -34.13
CA GLY A 282 -7.67 -6.54 -35.26
C GLY A 282 -7.98 -5.07 -34.98
N GLY A 283 -7.49 -4.51 -33.89
CA GLY A 283 -7.73 -3.12 -33.50
C GLY A 283 -7.07 -2.12 -34.44
N GLU A 284 -7.59 -0.89 -34.46
CA GLU A 284 -6.95 0.22 -35.20
C GLU A 284 -5.66 0.64 -34.52
N LEU A 285 -4.68 1.08 -35.33
CA LEU A 285 -3.44 1.62 -34.84
C LEU A 285 -3.68 3.05 -34.31
N GLN A 286 -3.39 3.26 -33.03
CA GLN A 286 -3.54 4.55 -32.36
C GLN A 286 -2.19 5.07 -31.91
N ARG A 287 -1.89 6.33 -32.25
CA ARG A 287 -0.70 6.99 -31.77
C ARG A 287 -0.96 7.57 -30.38
N GLN A 288 -0.19 7.14 -29.40
CA GLN A 288 -0.28 7.55 -28.01
C GLN A 288 1.09 8.05 -27.51
N ILE A 289 1.05 8.90 -26.48
CA ILE A 289 2.25 9.46 -25.86
C ILE A 289 2.42 8.82 -24.47
N LEU A 290 3.57 8.22 -24.25
CA LEU A 290 3.98 7.66 -22.99
C LEU A 290 5.01 8.58 -22.33
N LYS A 291 4.74 9.02 -21.09
CA LYS A 291 5.64 9.86 -20.29
C LYS A 291 5.86 9.26 -18.90
N VAL A 292 6.88 9.74 -18.21
CA VAL A 292 7.08 9.42 -16.79
C VAL A 292 5.84 9.84 -15.99
N ASN A 293 5.36 8.97 -15.12
CA ASN A 293 4.13 9.14 -14.32
C ASN A 293 2.81 9.27 -15.13
N GLN A 294 2.83 9.07 -16.44
CA GLN A 294 1.65 9.03 -17.30
C GLN A 294 1.63 7.73 -18.11
N PRO A 295 1.30 6.59 -17.46
CA PRO A 295 1.30 5.29 -18.14
C PRO A 295 0.20 5.20 -19.19
N LEU A 296 0.44 4.38 -20.21
CA LEU A 296 -0.62 3.94 -21.11
C LEU A 296 -1.51 2.90 -20.38
N ASP A 297 -2.82 2.96 -20.62
CA ASP A 297 -3.77 1.93 -20.18
C ASP A 297 -4.35 1.24 -21.42
N ILE A 298 -3.96 -0.01 -21.63
CA ILE A 298 -4.32 -0.82 -22.80
C ILE A 298 -5.11 -2.02 -22.32
N ASP A 299 -6.43 -1.97 -22.41
CA ASP A 299 -7.36 -3.02 -21.94
C ASP A 299 -7.09 -3.45 -20.48
N GLY A 300 -6.82 -2.45 -19.58
CA GLY A 300 -6.53 -2.65 -18.17
C GLY A 300 -5.08 -3.01 -17.86
N VAL A 301 -4.25 -3.26 -18.88
CA VAL A 301 -2.79 -3.38 -18.74
C VAL A 301 -2.17 -1.99 -18.70
N ARG A 302 -1.33 -1.73 -17.72
CA ARG A 302 -0.61 -0.47 -17.60
C ARG A 302 0.83 -0.63 -18.07
N VAL A 303 1.24 0.26 -18.97
CA VAL A 303 2.60 0.34 -19.50
C VAL A 303 3.25 1.62 -18.98
N TYR A 304 4.33 1.46 -18.22
CA TYR A 304 5.09 2.56 -17.63
C TYR A 304 6.41 2.73 -18.33
N LEU A 305 6.86 3.97 -18.46
CA LEU A 305 8.22 4.31 -18.86
C LEU A 305 9.12 4.31 -17.60
N VAL A 306 10.06 3.36 -17.53
CA VAL A 306 10.91 3.16 -16.33
C VAL A 306 12.39 3.38 -16.59
N GLY A 307 12.79 3.46 -17.86
CA GLY A 307 14.18 3.70 -18.24
C GLY A 307 14.30 4.13 -19.69
N ASN A 308 15.45 4.66 -20.04
CA ASN A 308 15.81 4.99 -21.41
C ASN A 308 17.33 5.00 -21.56
N GLY A 309 17.80 5.00 -22.78
CA GLY A 309 19.21 5.09 -23.08
C GLY A 309 19.49 5.10 -24.59
N TYR A 310 20.74 4.89 -24.94
CA TYR A 310 21.19 4.84 -26.30
C TYR A 310 21.53 3.42 -26.74
N ALA A 311 21.23 3.09 -27.97
CA ALA A 311 21.57 1.84 -28.63
C ALA A 311 22.42 2.16 -29.87
N PRO A 312 23.77 2.08 -29.78
CA PRO A 312 24.62 2.16 -30.95
C PRO A 312 24.28 1.05 -31.96
N VAL A 313 24.11 1.42 -33.22
CA VAL A 313 23.84 0.49 -34.29
C VAL A 313 25.18 0.09 -34.89
N VAL A 314 25.44 -1.21 -34.92
CA VAL A 314 26.71 -1.74 -35.45
C VAL A 314 26.47 -2.81 -36.48
N THR A 315 27.42 -2.90 -37.43
CA THR A 315 27.53 -4.03 -38.38
C THR A 315 28.87 -4.73 -38.14
N ILE A 316 28.80 -6.02 -37.82
CA ILE A 316 29.98 -6.85 -37.57
C ILE A 316 30.07 -7.89 -38.68
N ARG A 317 31.21 -7.89 -39.38
CA ARG A 317 31.55 -8.91 -40.36
C ARG A 317 32.57 -9.86 -39.76
N ASP A 318 32.44 -11.11 -40.08
CA ASP A 318 33.37 -12.15 -39.65
C ASP A 318 34.63 -12.26 -40.51
N GLY A 319 35.52 -13.19 -40.19
CA GLY A 319 36.75 -13.42 -40.94
C GLY A 319 36.53 -13.92 -42.38
N ALA A 320 35.34 -14.39 -42.74
CA ALA A 320 34.95 -14.75 -44.08
C ALA A 320 34.40 -13.54 -44.89
N GLY A 321 34.14 -12.41 -44.23
CA GLY A 321 33.57 -11.20 -44.80
C GLY A 321 32.02 -11.18 -44.79
N ASP A 322 31.39 -12.22 -44.24
CA ASP A 322 29.95 -12.29 -44.11
C ASP A 322 29.43 -11.42 -42.93
N VAL A 323 28.23 -10.88 -43.05
CA VAL A 323 27.59 -10.12 -41.95
C VAL A 323 27.14 -11.10 -40.87
N ALA A 324 27.87 -11.16 -39.77
CA ALA A 324 27.56 -12.01 -38.63
C ALA A 324 26.60 -11.35 -37.62
N PHE A 325 26.58 -10.01 -37.58
CA PHE A 325 25.62 -9.24 -36.75
C PHE A 325 25.37 -7.87 -37.40
N GLN A 326 24.10 -7.43 -37.39
CA GLN A 326 23.73 -6.08 -37.78
C GLN A 326 22.50 -5.63 -36.98
N GLY A 327 22.64 -4.55 -36.24
CA GLY A 327 21.51 -4.00 -35.48
C GLY A 327 21.90 -3.10 -34.31
N PRO A 328 20.90 -2.60 -33.58
CA PRO A 328 21.14 -1.82 -32.39
C PRO A 328 21.60 -2.71 -31.22
N VAL A 329 22.54 -2.20 -30.46
CA VAL A 329 23.05 -2.82 -29.24
C VAL A 329 22.53 -2.03 -28.04
N VAL A 330 21.64 -2.61 -27.25
CA VAL A 330 21.15 -1.99 -26.00
C VAL A 330 22.31 -1.91 -25.01
N THR A 331 22.60 -0.69 -24.53
CA THR A 331 23.66 -0.45 -23.56
C THR A 331 23.12 -0.29 -22.15
N ARG A 332 23.93 -0.57 -21.15
CA ARG A 332 23.59 -0.38 -19.73
C ARG A 332 24.14 0.95 -19.23
N VAL A 333 23.27 1.92 -19.01
CA VAL A 333 23.61 3.24 -18.49
C VAL A 333 24.16 3.13 -17.06
N PHE A 334 25.29 3.79 -16.76
CA PHE A 334 25.90 3.79 -15.43
C PHE A 334 26.06 5.19 -14.81
N ASP A 335 25.93 6.28 -15.61
CA ASP A 335 26.01 7.65 -15.10
C ASP A 335 24.89 8.55 -15.63
N GLN A 336 24.83 9.78 -15.10
CA GLN A 336 23.80 10.77 -15.48
C GLN A 336 23.97 11.36 -16.88
N ASN A 337 25.16 11.27 -17.46
CA ASN A 337 25.47 11.72 -18.81
C ASN A 337 25.34 10.59 -19.84
N TYR A 338 24.61 9.51 -19.48
CA TYR A 338 24.37 8.34 -20.32
C TYR A 338 25.65 7.62 -20.79
N GLY A 339 26.77 7.80 -20.10
CA GLY A 339 27.88 6.88 -20.21
C GLY A 339 27.36 5.46 -19.97
N SER A 340 27.63 4.55 -20.88
CA SER A 340 26.96 3.25 -20.90
C SER A 340 27.93 2.13 -21.21
N GLN A 341 27.74 0.98 -20.56
CA GLN A 341 28.46 -0.25 -20.90
C GLN A 341 27.81 -0.91 -22.11
N ALA A 342 28.65 -1.22 -23.12
CA ALA A 342 28.27 -1.98 -24.29
C ALA A 342 28.86 -3.38 -24.24
N THR A 343 28.03 -4.41 -24.48
CA THR A 343 28.43 -5.82 -24.57
C THR A 343 27.81 -6.40 -25.83
N ILE A 344 28.61 -6.98 -26.71
CA ILE A 344 28.14 -7.55 -27.96
C ILE A 344 28.65 -8.98 -28.06
N LYS A 345 27.74 -9.92 -28.26
CA LYS A 345 28.04 -11.35 -28.46
C LYS A 345 27.63 -11.74 -29.86
N VAL A 346 28.55 -12.26 -30.64
CA VAL A 346 28.37 -12.63 -32.06
C VAL A 346 28.63 -14.12 -32.22
N PRO A 347 27.65 -14.97 -31.89
CA PRO A 347 27.81 -16.43 -31.94
C PRO A 347 27.89 -16.97 -33.40
N ASP A 348 27.35 -16.22 -34.37
CA ASP A 348 27.28 -16.66 -35.75
C ASP A 348 28.56 -16.33 -36.55
N ALA A 349 29.55 -15.64 -35.96
CA ALA A 349 30.80 -15.29 -36.61
C ALA A 349 31.65 -16.52 -36.87
N ARG A 350 32.36 -16.52 -38.01
CA ARG A 350 33.22 -17.61 -38.48
C ARG A 350 34.63 -17.09 -38.84
N PRO A 351 35.71 -17.90 -38.63
CA PRO A 351 35.69 -19.28 -38.09
C PRO A 351 35.48 -19.36 -36.58
N ASP A 352 35.62 -18.27 -35.84
CA ASP A 352 35.48 -18.19 -34.41
C ASP A 352 34.37 -17.22 -34.04
N GLN A 353 33.68 -17.46 -32.90
CA GLN A 353 32.74 -16.51 -32.35
C GLN A 353 33.47 -15.27 -31.86
N LEU A 354 32.81 -14.11 -31.95
CA LEU A 354 33.37 -12.82 -31.56
C LEU A 354 32.59 -12.22 -30.35
N GLY A 355 33.32 -11.59 -29.46
CA GLY A 355 32.77 -10.86 -28.34
C GLY A 355 33.40 -9.47 -28.20
N PHE A 356 32.58 -8.48 -27.83
CA PHE A 356 33.06 -7.13 -27.60
C PHE A 356 32.51 -6.60 -26.27
N VAL A 357 33.37 -5.92 -25.50
CA VAL A 357 33.00 -5.27 -24.24
C VAL A 357 33.62 -3.89 -24.19
N GLY A 358 32.88 -2.91 -23.81
CA GLY A 358 33.39 -1.56 -23.64
C GLY A 358 32.33 -0.55 -23.27
N PHE A 359 32.49 0.67 -23.77
CA PHE A 359 31.65 1.79 -23.35
C PHE A 359 31.11 2.54 -24.57
N PHE A 360 29.89 3.03 -24.42
CA PHE A 360 29.32 4.02 -25.33
C PHE A 360 29.22 5.36 -24.59
N LEU A 361 29.73 6.41 -25.18
CA LEU A 361 29.78 7.76 -24.64
C LEU A 361 29.04 8.70 -25.62
N PRO A 362 27.86 9.25 -25.22
CA PRO A 362 27.11 10.18 -26.09
C PRO A 362 27.87 11.45 -26.44
N THR A 363 28.68 11.96 -25.50
CA THR A 363 29.54 13.14 -25.70
C THR A 363 30.91 12.85 -25.10
N ALA A 364 31.71 12.12 -25.84
CA ALA A 364 33.04 11.70 -25.42
C ALA A 364 33.99 12.88 -25.25
N VAL A 365 34.62 12.94 -24.08
CA VAL A 365 35.71 13.87 -23.74
C VAL A 365 36.78 13.08 -22.99
N GLU A 366 38.04 13.44 -23.18
CA GLU A 366 39.16 12.87 -22.42
C GLU A 366 39.53 13.78 -21.27
N ASP A 367 39.82 13.20 -20.11
CA ASP A 367 40.38 13.92 -18.95
C ASP A 367 41.89 14.14 -19.13
N GLU A 368 42.53 14.82 -18.17
CA GLU A 368 43.98 15.10 -18.17
C GLU A 368 44.83 13.82 -18.11
N GLU A 369 44.26 12.70 -17.68
CA GLU A 369 44.91 11.39 -17.56
C GLU A 369 44.65 10.50 -18.79
N GLY A 370 43.87 10.98 -19.76
CA GLY A 370 43.51 10.28 -20.99
C GLY A 370 42.40 9.25 -20.84
N ALA A 371 41.61 9.34 -19.75
CA ALA A 371 40.43 8.53 -19.58
C ALA A 371 39.22 9.22 -20.22
N ALA A 372 38.51 8.48 -21.10
CA ALA A 372 37.32 9.01 -21.75
C ALA A 372 36.08 8.84 -20.88
N PHE A 373 35.25 9.88 -20.84
CA PHE A 373 33.95 9.91 -20.16
C PHE A 373 32.91 10.70 -20.96
N SER A 374 31.64 10.59 -20.62
CA SER A 374 30.60 11.40 -21.26
C SER A 374 30.42 12.72 -20.50
N ALA A 375 30.63 13.84 -21.16
CA ALA A 375 30.49 15.18 -20.58
C ALA A 375 29.03 15.71 -20.62
N ASP A 376 28.20 15.16 -21.51
CA ASP A 376 26.83 15.61 -21.72
C ASP A 376 25.92 14.43 -22.06
N PRO A 377 24.64 14.45 -21.64
CA PRO A 377 23.67 13.39 -21.92
C PRO A 377 23.18 13.36 -23.38
N GLU A 378 23.40 14.39 -24.19
CA GLU A 378 23.03 14.44 -25.61
C GLU A 378 24.12 13.87 -26.53
N LEU A 379 23.73 13.53 -27.76
CA LEU A 379 24.63 12.99 -28.80
C LEU A 379 25.42 14.11 -29.49
N LEU A 380 26.35 14.76 -28.79
CA LEU A 380 27.16 15.85 -29.34
C LEU A 380 28.48 15.33 -29.98
N ASN A 381 29.06 14.31 -29.39
CA ASN A 381 30.27 13.64 -29.86
C ASN A 381 30.22 12.14 -29.53
N PRO A 382 29.32 11.35 -30.16
CA PRO A 382 29.15 9.95 -29.83
C PRO A 382 30.35 9.10 -30.19
N GLU A 383 30.77 8.28 -29.24
CA GLU A 383 31.93 7.40 -29.38
C GLU A 383 31.63 6.02 -28.79
N LEU A 384 32.05 4.97 -29.50
CA LEU A 384 31.98 3.59 -29.09
C LEU A 384 33.40 3.05 -28.87
N GLN A 385 33.76 2.77 -27.62
CA GLN A 385 35.05 2.24 -27.21
C GLN A 385 34.92 0.78 -26.82
N LEU A 386 35.67 -0.12 -27.48
CA LEU A 386 35.52 -1.55 -27.30
C LEU A 386 36.88 -2.27 -27.17
N ASN A 387 36.89 -3.29 -26.35
CA ASN A 387 37.84 -4.39 -26.42
C ASN A 387 37.19 -5.54 -27.19
N SER A 388 37.96 -6.29 -27.97
CA SER A 388 37.46 -7.41 -28.75
C SER A 388 38.12 -8.72 -28.35
N TYR A 389 37.35 -9.77 -28.42
CA TYR A 389 37.71 -11.15 -28.02
C TYR A 389 37.19 -12.13 -29.06
N TYR A 390 37.87 -13.28 -29.21
CA TYR A 390 37.36 -14.40 -29.98
C TYR A 390 37.49 -15.71 -29.21
N GLY A 391 36.65 -16.69 -29.58
CA GLY A 391 36.61 -18.01 -28.96
C GLY A 391 35.19 -18.47 -28.71
N ASP A 392 35.04 -19.50 -27.89
CA ASP A 392 33.72 -20.04 -27.53
C ASP A 392 33.06 -19.15 -26.47
N LEU A 393 31.95 -18.49 -26.82
CA LEU A 393 31.18 -17.62 -25.94
C LEU A 393 30.34 -18.40 -24.89
N GLY A 394 30.34 -19.74 -24.96
CA GLY A 394 29.61 -20.59 -24.01
C GLY A 394 28.09 -20.52 -24.11
N LEU A 395 27.53 -19.99 -25.22
CA LEU A 395 26.09 -19.80 -25.41
C LEU A 395 25.34 -21.12 -25.68
N ASP A 396 26.03 -22.14 -26.16
CA ASP A 396 25.46 -23.46 -26.51
C ASP A 396 25.26 -24.36 -25.30
N THR A 397 25.61 -23.92 -24.10
CA THR A 397 25.51 -24.73 -22.87
C THR A 397 24.09 -24.93 -22.35
N GLY A 398 23.08 -24.24 -22.93
CA GLY A 398 21.68 -24.25 -22.49
C GLY A 398 21.44 -23.55 -21.14
N ARG A 399 22.45 -22.88 -20.59
CA ARG A 399 22.29 -22.04 -19.38
C ARG A 399 22.02 -20.59 -19.78
N PRO A 400 20.98 -19.96 -19.24
CA PRO A 400 20.77 -18.53 -19.45
C PRO A 400 22.00 -17.73 -19.02
N GLN A 401 22.48 -16.86 -19.89
CA GLN A 401 23.57 -15.92 -19.60
C GLN A 401 23.04 -14.49 -19.53
N ASN A 402 23.66 -13.69 -18.69
CA ASN A 402 23.40 -12.25 -18.67
C ASN A 402 23.86 -11.63 -20.00
N VAL A 403 22.96 -10.90 -20.67
CA VAL A 403 23.26 -10.26 -21.97
C VAL A 403 24.25 -9.10 -21.86
N TYR A 404 24.38 -8.51 -20.68
CA TYR A 404 25.28 -7.39 -20.40
C TYR A 404 26.66 -7.82 -19.90
N VAL A 405 26.91 -9.11 -19.73
CA VAL A 405 28.18 -9.64 -19.24
C VAL A 405 28.75 -10.63 -20.24
N LEU A 406 29.98 -10.41 -20.63
CA LEU A 406 30.80 -11.36 -21.41
C LEU A 406 31.82 -11.99 -20.47
N ASP A 407 31.78 -13.33 -20.34
CA ASP A 407 32.84 -14.06 -19.64
C ASP A 407 34.07 -14.13 -20.54
N THR A 408 35.08 -13.31 -20.25
CA THR A 408 36.32 -13.22 -21.03
C THR A 408 37.38 -14.21 -20.58
N ALA A 409 37.18 -14.95 -19.49
CA ALA A 409 38.21 -15.83 -18.91
C ALA A 409 38.64 -16.98 -19.84
N SER A 410 37.73 -17.43 -20.74
CA SER A 410 37.98 -18.49 -21.72
C SER A 410 38.26 -17.97 -23.14
N LEU A 411 38.21 -16.65 -23.33
CA LEU A 411 38.36 -16.02 -24.66
C LEU A 411 39.78 -15.50 -24.88
N THR A 412 40.17 -15.43 -26.15
CA THR A 412 41.43 -14.80 -26.54
C THR A 412 41.18 -13.33 -26.87
N GLU A 413 41.96 -12.45 -26.25
CA GLU A 413 41.91 -11.01 -26.47
C GLU A 413 42.55 -10.62 -27.80
N LEU A 414 41.82 -9.89 -28.65
CA LEU A 414 42.34 -9.33 -29.92
C LEU A 414 42.77 -7.87 -29.76
N ASN A 415 41.88 -7.05 -29.20
CA ASN A 415 42.09 -5.63 -28.95
C ASN A 415 41.78 -5.29 -27.49
N SER A 416 42.68 -4.53 -26.88
CA SER A 416 42.40 -3.87 -25.58
C SER A 416 43.28 -2.64 -25.42
N ARG A 417 42.96 -1.77 -24.49
CA ARG A 417 43.78 -0.59 -24.15
C ARG A 417 45.17 -0.96 -23.67
N THR A 418 45.39 -2.19 -23.28
CA THR A 418 46.63 -2.69 -22.64
C THR A 418 47.48 -3.54 -23.58
N ASN A 419 46.95 -3.96 -24.73
CA ASN A 419 47.70 -4.78 -25.66
C ASN A 419 48.27 -3.95 -26.84
N GLU A 420 49.16 -4.54 -27.65
CA GLU A 420 49.85 -3.87 -28.75
C GLU A 420 48.92 -3.36 -29.86
N ASN A 421 47.72 -3.96 -30.00
CA ASN A 421 46.74 -3.60 -31.01
C ASN A 421 45.89 -2.37 -30.57
N GLY A 422 45.97 -1.96 -29.30
CA GLY A 422 45.15 -0.88 -28.75
C GLY A 422 43.69 -1.21 -28.65
N GLY A 423 42.91 -0.39 -27.94
CA GLY A 423 41.45 -0.47 -27.91
C GLY A 423 40.82 0.03 -29.22
N ILE A 424 39.63 -0.46 -29.53
CA ILE A 424 38.85 0.01 -30.68
C ILE A 424 38.11 1.27 -30.24
N VAL A 425 38.25 2.35 -31.02
CA VAL A 425 37.56 3.64 -30.82
C VAL A 425 36.86 4.02 -32.12
N LEU A 426 35.54 4.16 -32.10
CA LEU A 426 34.73 4.42 -33.30
C LEU A 426 33.79 5.59 -33.08
N SER A 427 33.78 6.51 -34.04
CA SER A 427 32.72 7.50 -34.24
C SER A 427 31.71 7.01 -35.27
N PRO A 428 30.48 7.54 -35.34
CA PRO A 428 29.49 7.12 -36.34
C PRO A 428 30.00 7.18 -37.76
N GLY A 429 29.77 6.12 -38.54
CA GLY A 429 30.24 5.95 -39.91
C GLY A 429 31.64 5.37 -40.04
N GLN A 430 32.35 5.10 -38.95
CA GLN A 430 33.68 4.50 -38.98
C GLN A 430 33.64 2.98 -38.94
N THR A 431 34.64 2.35 -39.54
CA THR A 431 34.86 0.90 -39.55
C THR A 431 36.27 0.59 -39.04
N TYR A 432 36.40 -0.42 -38.22
CA TYR A 432 37.67 -0.94 -37.73
C TYR A 432 37.86 -2.39 -38.18
N GLU A 433 39.01 -2.67 -38.80
CA GLU A 433 39.39 -4.02 -39.19
C GLU A 433 40.06 -4.73 -38.02
N LEU A 434 39.50 -5.88 -37.65
CA LEU A 434 40.02 -6.67 -36.53
C LEU A 434 41.40 -7.31 -36.90
N PRO A 435 42.33 -7.38 -35.96
CA PRO A 435 43.61 -8.07 -36.16
C PRO A 435 43.40 -9.53 -36.58
N GLU A 436 44.47 -10.11 -37.16
CA GLU A 436 44.52 -11.51 -37.60
C GLU A 436 43.46 -11.89 -38.65
N GLY A 437 42.85 -10.92 -39.31
CA GLY A 437 41.82 -11.17 -40.32
C GLY A 437 40.52 -11.73 -39.73
N LYS A 438 40.23 -11.46 -38.45
CA LYS A 438 39.03 -11.96 -37.77
C LYS A 438 37.76 -11.23 -38.18
N GLY A 439 37.81 -10.23 -39.04
CA GLY A 439 36.67 -9.49 -39.57
C GLY A 439 36.73 -8.01 -39.28
N SER A 440 35.58 -7.34 -39.22
CA SER A 440 35.49 -5.91 -38.97
C SER A 440 34.26 -5.53 -38.19
N ILE A 441 34.30 -4.37 -37.52
CA ILE A 441 33.17 -3.74 -36.86
C ILE A 441 32.96 -2.32 -37.39
N SER A 442 31.74 -2.00 -37.79
CA SER A 442 31.31 -0.66 -38.22
C SER A 442 30.34 -0.08 -37.22
N PHE A 443 30.50 1.19 -36.89
CA PHE A 443 29.53 1.93 -36.07
C PHE A 443 28.65 2.77 -36.99
N ASP A 444 27.43 2.28 -37.29
CA ASP A 444 26.55 2.83 -38.33
C ASP A 444 25.76 4.06 -37.85
N GLY A 445 25.51 4.18 -36.56
CA GLY A 445 24.74 5.28 -35.96
C GLY A 445 24.23 4.97 -34.58
N VAL A 446 23.34 5.79 -34.06
CA VAL A 446 22.76 5.63 -32.72
C VAL A 446 21.23 5.73 -32.79
N ARG A 447 20.55 4.85 -32.10
CA ARG A 447 19.10 4.95 -31.80
C ARG A 447 18.90 5.12 -30.34
N ARG A 448 17.70 5.56 -29.94
CA ARG A 448 17.29 5.54 -28.55
C ARG A 448 16.48 4.29 -28.23
N TYR A 449 16.51 3.88 -26.96
CA TYR A 449 15.64 2.82 -26.46
C TYR A 449 14.89 3.30 -25.23
N VAL A 450 13.77 2.65 -24.94
CA VAL A 450 13.00 2.83 -23.71
C VAL A 450 12.86 1.50 -22.97
N GLY A 451 12.94 1.54 -21.64
CA GLY A 451 12.56 0.45 -20.76
C GLY A 451 11.10 0.60 -20.36
N LEU A 452 10.32 -0.41 -20.63
CA LEU A 452 8.90 -0.49 -20.30
C LEU A 452 8.69 -1.46 -19.15
N ASP A 453 7.81 -1.07 -18.21
CA ASP A 453 7.31 -1.92 -17.15
C ASP A 453 5.81 -2.12 -17.34
N ILE A 454 5.41 -3.34 -17.60
CA ILE A 454 4.07 -3.72 -18.08
C ILE A 454 3.38 -4.50 -16.97
N HIS A 455 2.26 -3.97 -16.46
CA HIS A 455 1.55 -4.55 -15.34
C HIS A 455 0.07 -4.74 -15.60
N TYR A 456 -0.43 -5.90 -15.24
CA TYR A 456 -1.85 -6.20 -15.14
C TYR A 456 -2.22 -6.67 -13.74
N ASP A 457 -3.15 -5.99 -13.11
CA ASP A 457 -3.69 -6.37 -11.79
C ASP A 457 -5.21 -6.19 -11.77
N PRO A 458 -5.98 -7.27 -11.97
CA PRO A 458 -7.44 -7.22 -11.96
C PRO A 458 -8.01 -6.98 -10.55
N GLY A 459 -7.23 -7.21 -9.49
CA GLY A 459 -7.63 -6.98 -8.11
C GLY A 459 -7.70 -5.51 -7.70
N LYS A 460 -6.96 -4.63 -8.37
CA LYS A 460 -6.78 -3.20 -7.98
C LYS A 460 -8.09 -2.45 -7.78
N TRP A 461 -9.08 -2.66 -8.66
CA TRP A 461 -10.38 -1.99 -8.57
C TRP A 461 -11.18 -2.45 -7.37
N GLY A 462 -11.18 -3.77 -7.10
CA GLY A 462 -11.83 -4.33 -5.93
C GLY A 462 -11.22 -3.79 -4.63
N VAL A 463 -9.89 -3.75 -4.54
CA VAL A 463 -9.16 -3.15 -3.42
C VAL A 463 -9.58 -1.68 -3.24
N GLY A 464 -9.61 -0.89 -4.33
CA GLY A 464 -10.01 0.52 -4.28
C GLY A 464 -11.43 0.73 -3.76
N VAL A 465 -12.40 -0.03 -4.28
CA VAL A 465 -13.81 0.04 -3.84
C VAL A 465 -13.96 -0.34 -2.37
N PHE A 466 -13.35 -1.45 -1.96
CA PHE A 466 -13.45 -1.89 -0.56
C PHE A 466 -12.64 -0.99 0.40
N ALA A 467 -11.53 -0.41 0.00
CA ALA A 467 -10.82 0.60 0.78
C ALA A 467 -11.67 1.86 0.99
N GLY A 468 -12.31 2.36 -0.07
CA GLY A 468 -13.24 3.49 0.01
C GLY A 468 -14.43 3.20 0.94
N THR A 469 -15.04 2.02 0.82
CA THR A 469 -16.16 1.61 1.71
C THR A 469 -15.69 1.38 3.14
N ALA A 470 -14.46 0.94 3.38
CA ALA A 470 -13.88 0.84 4.72
C ALA A 470 -13.75 2.22 5.37
N LEU A 471 -13.21 3.22 4.65
CA LEU A 471 -13.12 4.59 5.15
C LEU A 471 -14.50 5.18 5.46
N LEU A 472 -15.49 4.95 4.59
CA LEU A 472 -16.86 5.37 4.83
C LEU A 472 -17.45 4.69 6.08
N GLY A 473 -17.25 3.38 6.22
CA GLY A 473 -17.69 2.61 7.39
C GLY A 473 -17.06 3.12 8.69
N LEU A 474 -15.76 3.42 8.64
CA LEU A 474 -15.03 4.01 9.77
C LEU A 474 -15.58 5.39 10.13
N ALA A 475 -15.77 6.26 9.14
CA ALA A 475 -16.35 7.58 9.35
C ALA A 475 -17.74 7.51 10.00
N ILE A 476 -18.63 6.66 9.49
CA ILE A 476 -19.95 6.42 10.09
C ILE A 476 -19.82 5.91 11.54
N SER A 477 -18.91 4.99 11.79
CA SER A 477 -18.68 4.43 13.13
C SER A 477 -18.15 5.46 14.14
N LEU A 478 -17.35 6.43 13.69
CA LEU A 478 -16.77 7.47 14.56
C LEU A 478 -17.73 8.64 14.78
N PHE A 479 -18.36 9.15 13.72
CA PHE A 479 -19.17 10.36 13.79
C PHE A 479 -20.61 10.11 14.25
N VAL A 480 -21.17 8.91 14.03
CA VAL A 480 -22.52 8.61 14.49
C VAL A 480 -22.50 8.18 15.96
N ARG A 481 -23.14 8.97 16.79
CA ARG A 481 -23.20 8.77 18.23
C ARG A 481 -24.39 7.92 18.62
N ARG A 482 -24.19 6.90 19.44
CA ARG A 482 -25.26 6.03 19.97
C ARG A 482 -25.69 6.52 21.32
N ARG A 483 -26.97 6.88 21.45
CA ARG A 483 -27.57 7.41 22.66
C ARG A 483 -28.81 6.62 23.04
N ARG A 484 -29.02 6.47 24.36
CA ARG A 484 -30.22 5.93 24.98
C ARG A 484 -30.82 6.94 25.91
N VAL A 485 -32.13 7.06 25.86
CA VAL A 485 -32.90 7.92 26.74
C VAL A 485 -34.05 7.11 27.31
N TRP A 486 -34.27 7.25 28.59
CA TRP A 486 -35.41 6.65 29.29
C TRP A 486 -36.15 7.72 30.04
N VAL A 487 -37.46 7.69 29.99
CA VAL A 487 -38.36 8.53 30.81
C VAL A 487 -39.42 7.62 31.43
N ARG A 488 -39.57 7.73 32.73
CA ARG A 488 -40.57 7.01 33.52
C ARG A 488 -41.40 8.01 34.29
N ALA A 489 -42.73 7.89 34.27
CA ALA A 489 -43.63 8.66 35.11
C ALA A 489 -44.45 7.73 35.96
N ARG A 490 -44.63 8.09 37.25
CA ARG A 490 -45.41 7.38 38.24
C ARG A 490 -46.16 8.38 39.12
N THR A 491 -47.30 7.96 39.69
CA THR A 491 -47.93 8.71 40.75
C THR A 491 -47.15 8.47 42.06
N ASP A 492 -46.76 9.53 42.76
CA ASP A 492 -46.13 9.47 44.07
C ASP A 492 -47.18 9.26 45.21
N ASP A 493 -46.70 9.12 46.46
CA ASP A 493 -47.55 8.91 47.60
C ASP A 493 -48.50 10.10 47.93
N ASP A 494 -48.15 11.30 47.39
CA ASP A 494 -48.96 12.52 47.53
C ASP A 494 -49.92 12.71 46.34
N GLY A 495 -50.07 11.74 45.45
CA GLY A 495 -50.95 11.78 44.28
C GLY A 495 -50.44 12.61 43.11
N ARG A 496 -49.20 13.10 43.18
CA ARG A 496 -48.57 13.90 42.13
C ARG A 496 -47.86 13.03 41.11
N THR A 497 -47.72 13.52 39.87
CA THR A 497 -46.94 12.82 38.86
C THR A 497 -45.45 13.12 39.03
N ARG A 498 -44.68 12.07 39.34
CA ARG A 498 -43.22 12.09 39.43
C ARG A 498 -42.63 11.54 38.13
N VAL A 499 -41.81 12.33 37.44
CA VAL A 499 -41.13 11.95 36.20
C VAL A 499 -39.63 11.78 36.48
N GLU A 500 -39.14 10.57 36.26
CA GLU A 500 -37.72 10.24 36.31
C GLU A 500 -37.21 10.08 34.89
N TYR A 501 -36.05 10.65 34.58
CA TYR A 501 -35.42 10.51 33.26
C TYR A 501 -33.94 10.28 33.39
N ALA A 502 -33.36 9.58 32.38
CA ALA A 502 -31.93 9.36 32.30
C ALA A 502 -31.49 9.19 30.87
N LEU A 503 -30.27 9.65 30.63
CA LEU A 503 -29.59 9.54 29.35
C LEU A 503 -28.29 8.74 29.52
N LEU A 504 -27.93 7.97 28.50
CA LEU A 504 -26.69 7.20 28.45
C LEU A 504 -26.11 7.25 27.06
N ALA A 505 -24.83 7.63 26.97
CA ALA A 505 -24.00 7.48 25.77
C ALA A 505 -22.99 6.35 26.00
N ARG A 506 -22.44 5.82 24.91
CA ARG A 506 -21.35 4.85 24.99
C ARG A 506 -20.00 5.60 24.90
N GLY A 507 -19.29 5.72 26.02
CA GLY A 507 -18.05 6.47 26.20
C GLY A 507 -18.30 7.91 26.69
N GLU A 508 -17.23 8.67 26.89
CA GLU A 508 -17.32 10.10 27.22
C GLU A 508 -17.90 10.88 26.03
N GLU A 509 -19.01 11.58 26.26
CA GLU A 509 -19.70 12.30 25.20
C GLU A 509 -20.10 13.70 25.64
N PHE A 510 -19.42 14.71 25.10
CA PHE A 510 -19.66 16.13 25.37
C PHE A 510 -21.09 16.59 25.04
N GLY A 511 -21.78 15.96 24.07
CA GLY A 511 -23.14 16.34 23.69
C GLY A 511 -24.26 15.64 24.49
N LEU A 512 -23.94 14.79 25.47
CA LEU A 512 -24.92 14.14 26.33
C LEU A 512 -25.51 15.13 27.31
N HIS A 513 -24.68 16.01 27.85
CA HIS A 513 -25.10 17.10 28.74
C HIS A 513 -26.06 18.07 28.03
N GLU A 514 -25.74 18.49 26.81
CA GLU A 514 -26.62 19.37 26.00
C GLU A 514 -28.02 18.75 25.81
N GLU A 515 -28.06 17.44 25.56
CA GLU A 515 -29.32 16.74 25.35
C GLU A 515 -30.10 16.54 26.68
N HIS A 516 -29.39 16.34 27.78
CA HIS A 516 -29.95 16.30 29.11
C HIS A 516 -30.63 17.65 29.46
N VAL A 517 -29.91 18.77 29.30
CA VAL A 517 -30.41 20.13 29.47
C VAL A 517 -31.61 20.41 28.55
N ALA A 518 -31.54 19.98 27.30
CA ALA A 518 -32.63 20.19 26.32
C ALA A 518 -33.89 19.40 26.68
N LEU A 519 -33.75 18.18 27.22
CA LEU A 519 -34.89 17.39 27.68
C LEU A 519 -35.53 18.02 28.92
N ARG A 520 -34.74 18.47 29.89
CA ARG A 520 -35.17 19.18 31.06
C ARG A 520 -35.92 20.47 30.72
N ALA A 521 -35.32 21.34 29.91
CA ALA A 521 -35.93 22.58 29.46
C ALA A 521 -37.26 22.34 28.70
N ALA A 522 -37.34 21.21 27.97
CA ALA A 522 -38.59 20.82 27.33
C ALA A 522 -39.67 20.43 28.37
N MET A 523 -39.31 19.71 29.44
CA MET A 523 -40.24 19.36 30.53
C MET A 523 -40.73 20.59 31.31
N GLU A 524 -39.83 21.53 31.63
CA GLU A 524 -40.16 22.80 32.26
C GLU A 524 -41.12 23.66 31.42
N LYS A 525 -40.98 23.61 30.11
CA LYS A 525 -41.90 24.29 29.17
C LYS A 525 -43.26 23.59 29.05
N TRP A 526 -43.33 22.28 29.28
CA TRP A 526 -44.59 21.52 29.14
C TRP A 526 -45.46 21.59 30.37
N TRP A 527 -44.83 21.64 31.57
CA TRP A 527 -45.55 21.52 32.83
C TRP A 527 -44.93 22.42 33.91
N PRO A 528 -45.75 22.94 34.81
CA PRO A 528 -45.25 23.56 36.01
C PRO A 528 -44.64 22.51 36.95
N ILE A 529 -43.42 22.77 37.40
CA ILE A 529 -42.59 21.87 38.18
C ILE A 529 -42.49 22.40 39.60
N VAL A 530 -42.83 21.57 40.60
CA VAL A 530 -42.76 21.92 42.05
C VAL A 530 -41.38 21.60 42.62
N ALA A 531 -40.77 20.49 42.22
CA ALA A 531 -39.45 20.10 42.67
C ALA A 531 -38.65 19.40 41.56
N ALA A 532 -37.37 19.69 41.50
CA ALA A 532 -36.42 19.05 40.57
C ALA A 532 -35.14 18.67 41.32
N THR A 533 -34.63 17.46 41.07
CA THR A 533 -33.36 16.97 41.63
C THR A 533 -32.53 16.40 40.52
N GLU A 534 -31.25 16.78 40.49
CA GLU A 534 -30.26 16.27 39.53
C GLU A 534 -29.15 15.51 40.22
N THR A 535 -28.49 14.59 39.53
CA THR A 535 -27.31 13.90 40.06
C THR A 535 -26.11 14.84 40.11
N ALA A 536 -25.30 14.69 41.17
CA ALA A 536 -24.22 15.61 41.57
C ALA A 536 -23.10 15.84 40.53
N ASP A 537 -23.05 15.09 39.44
CA ASP A 537 -22.01 15.28 38.41
C ASP A 537 -22.21 16.55 37.53
N ASP A 538 -23.42 17.14 37.53
CA ASP A 538 -23.69 18.39 36.80
C ASP A 538 -23.24 19.65 37.56
N ALA A 539 -23.04 19.58 38.87
CA ALA A 539 -22.57 20.70 39.68
C ALA A 539 -21.08 21.04 39.48
N ALA A 540 -20.29 20.06 39.01
CA ALA A 540 -18.86 20.25 38.76
C ALA A 540 -18.54 20.88 37.39
N ALA A 541 -19.43 20.76 36.40
CA ALA A 541 -19.24 21.31 35.05
C ALA A 541 -19.63 22.82 34.93
N GLY A 542 -20.39 23.35 35.92
CA GLY A 542 -20.82 24.75 35.96
C GLY A 542 -19.82 25.74 36.58
N ALA A 543 -18.79 25.25 37.27
CA ALA A 543 -17.73 26.07 37.83
C ALA A 543 -16.52 26.17 36.89
N ALA A 544 -16.65 26.97 35.81
CA ALA A 544 -15.49 27.42 35.10
C ALA A 544 -14.67 28.37 36.02
N PRO A 545 -13.36 28.22 36.14
CA PRO A 545 -12.55 29.13 36.93
C PRO A 545 -12.61 30.52 36.28
N GLN A 546 -13.11 31.49 37.03
CA GLN A 546 -13.01 32.91 36.69
C GLN A 546 -11.50 33.23 36.58
N SER A 547 -11.05 33.56 35.39
CA SER A 547 -9.73 34.09 35.13
C SER A 547 -9.57 35.45 35.85
N THR A 548 -8.77 35.47 36.88
CA THR A 548 -8.23 36.71 37.48
C THR A 548 -7.39 37.46 36.43
N PRO A 549 -7.55 38.76 36.26
CA PRO A 549 -6.76 39.51 35.30
C PRO A 549 -5.34 39.67 35.84
N THR A 550 -4.39 39.06 35.16
CA THR A 550 -2.95 39.31 35.37
C THR A 550 -2.57 40.66 34.76
N THR A 551 -2.07 41.55 35.56
CA THR A 551 -1.41 42.82 35.22
C THR A 551 -0.23 42.58 34.28
N PRO A 552 0.01 43.41 33.25
CA PRO A 552 1.16 43.21 32.36
C PRO A 552 2.46 43.66 33.02
N GLU A 553 3.42 42.76 33.15
CA GLU A 553 4.82 43.07 33.45
C GLU A 553 5.52 43.56 32.18
N THR A 554 6.24 44.67 32.36
CA THR A 554 7.07 45.39 31.38
C THR A 554 8.29 44.57 30.98
N PRO A 555 8.71 44.50 29.70
CA PRO A 555 9.92 43.78 29.31
C PRO A 555 11.19 44.60 29.61
N ALA A 556 12.13 44.00 30.34
CA ALA A 556 13.49 44.47 30.47
C ALA A 556 14.32 44.11 29.23
N GLY A 557 15.13 45.06 28.77
CA GLY A 557 15.92 45.01 27.56
C GLY A 557 17.16 44.07 27.64
N PRO A 558 17.87 43.91 26.52
CA PRO A 558 18.91 42.89 26.36
C PRO A 558 20.27 43.32 26.91
N ALA A 559 20.96 42.38 27.55
CA ALA A 559 22.37 42.50 27.93
C ALA A 559 23.25 41.64 27.01
N ASP A 560 24.25 42.32 26.44
CA ASP A 560 25.44 41.80 25.77
C ASP A 560 26.21 40.73 26.56
N ALA A 561 26.78 39.74 25.85
CA ALA A 561 28.12 39.14 26.12
C ALA A 561 28.43 38.11 25.01
N ARG A 562 29.27 38.40 24.09
CA ARG A 562 30.71 38.16 23.85
C ARG A 562 31.22 36.76 24.20
N SER A 563 31.73 36.12 23.10
CA SER A 563 32.99 35.40 22.89
C SER A 563 33.24 34.07 23.60
N GLY A 564 33.73 33.15 22.83
CA GLY A 564 34.80 32.23 23.21
C GLY A 564 34.63 30.78 22.78
N ASP A 565 35.44 30.45 21.80
CA ASP A 565 36.03 29.20 21.32
C ASP A 565 35.19 28.30 20.42
#